data_c49b2bed98e5ea635037ffe9729e84d0
#
_entry.id   c49b2bed98e5ea635037ffe9729e84d0
#
_cell.length_a   1.000
_cell.length_b   1.000
_cell.length_c   1.000
_cell.angle_alpha   90.00
_cell.angle_beta   90.00
_cell.angle_gamma   90.00
#
_symmetry.space_group_name_H-M   'P 1'
#
loop_
_entity.id
_entity.type
_entity.pdbx_description
1 polymer ?
#
loop_
_entity_poly.entity_id
_entity_poly.type
_entity_poly.pdbx_seq_one_letter_code
_entity_poly.pdbx_strand_id
1 'polypeptide(L)'
;MVFPCFPTDSVSWLLTSEDKSFDLNLTDSLVQNENQPIPNIDPLKLSRSLSRVSRVSLRLLVALVGMFFFARTCPAPLIYRPGEGWSYEPVGGGGNWQRKRAKDQVSVAQEAFDKGEYRLALKAARRTVKVWPLSDYAGRAQYLVGRCYEARRMDERAFKEYNRALTLYPKLANHSEIQQRQFEIANRFLGGQWFKLWGYIPFFPSMEKTSKLFDQVNRNGPYTDIGPKALMNIGAAREKQKDYANAVKAYQKAADRYFDRPQISADALYAAGIAWNRQAKRAEYDQSIAGNAITYFNDFKALYPDDKRTTETTAIVTSLKVEQARGAFETAQFYDKYRQYKAALTYYNEVLVRSPESKYAAEARERIENLKPRAERQVRQWRANEIQFQAQERKAAMPQAEQKVQGLKK
;
A
#
# COMPACT_ATOMS: atom_id res chain seq x y z
N MET A 1 -6.81 -17.97 -38.73
CA MET A 1 -8.03 -17.41 -39.38
C MET A 1 -8.76 -16.56 -38.36
N VAL A 2 -8.94 -15.29 -38.71
CA VAL A 2 -9.93 -14.33 -38.19
C VAL A 2 -9.76 -13.83 -36.74
N PHE A 3 -9.13 -12.68 -36.62
CA PHE A 3 -9.33 -11.71 -35.53
C PHE A 3 -10.65 -10.94 -35.73
N PRO A 4 -11.29 -10.45 -34.68
CA PRO A 4 -11.95 -9.17 -34.77
C PRO A 4 -11.44 -8.09 -33.81
N CYS A 5 -11.52 -6.89 -34.36
CA CYS A 5 -11.19 -5.56 -33.91
C CYS A 5 -11.70 -5.15 -32.54
N PHE A 6 -10.88 -4.32 -31.90
CA PHE A 6 -11.25 -3.40 -30.80
C PHE A 6 -12.05 -2.20 -31.32
N PRO A 7 -12.95 -1.64 -30.53
CA PRO A 7 -13.28 -0.23 -30.61
C PRO A 7 -12.56 0.57 -29.52
N THR A 8 -11.95 1.63 -29.99
CA THR A 8 -11.42 2.76 -29.21
C THR A 8 -12.59 3.61 -28.74
N ASP A 9 -12.76 3.77 -27.44
CA ASP A 9 -13.54 4.85 -26.88
C ASP A 9 -12.67 5.72 -25.98
N SER A 10 -12.48 6.93 -26.48
CA SER A 10 -11.90 8.09 -25.85
C SER A 10 -12.81 8.60 -24.74
N VAL A 11 -12.34 8.65 -23.51
CA VAL A 11 -12.97 9.41 -22.43
C VAL A 11 -12.05 10.51 -22.00
N SER A 12 -12.39 11.70 -22.48
CA SER A 12 -11.89 12.98 -22.04
C SER A 12 -12.36 13.27 -20.61
N TRP A 13 -11.42 13.44 -19.66
CA TRP A 13 -11.71 14.03 -18.37
C TRP A 13 -11.31 15.51 -18.38
N LEU A 14 -12.34 16.33 -18.27
CA LEU A 14 -12.28 17.77 -18.08
C LEU A 14 -11.53 18.11 -16.78
N LEU A 15 -10.52 18.95 -16.94
CA LEU A 15 -9.88 19.72 -15.88
C LEU A 15 -10.88 20.76 -15.35
N THR A 16 -11.31 20.64 -14.11
CA THR A 16 -11.85 21.75 -13.35
C THR A 16 -10.75 22.33 -12.48
N SER A 17 -10.26 23.48 -12.90
CA SER A 17 -9.43 24.38 -12.13
C SER A 17 -10.31 25.08 -11.09
N GLU A 18 -10.07 24.87 -9.80
CA GLU A 18 -10.53 25.80 -8.78
C GLU A 18 -9.42 26.82 -8.51
N ASP A 19 -9.69 28.03 -8.96
CA ASP A 19 -8.98 29.26 -8.63
C ASP A 19 -9.06 29.51 -7.13
N LYS A 20 -7.93 29.58 -6.46
CA LYS A 20 -7.76 30.35 -5.24
C LYS A 20 -7.01 31.62 -5.57
N SER A 21 -7.80 32.69 -5.72
CA SER A 21 -7.37 34.07 -5.75
C SER A 21 -6.55 34.40 -4.50
N PHE A 22 -5.29 34.73 -4.71
CA PHE A 22 -4.45 35.43 -3.73
C PHE A 22 -4.55 36.92 -4.04
N ASP A 23 -5.32 37.63 -3.23
CA ASP A 23 -5.37 39.09 -3.24
C ASP A 23 -4.02 39.65 -2.79
N LEU A 24 -3.29 40.24 -3.73
CA LEU A 24 -2.16 41.12 -3.47
C LEU A 24 -2.65 42.57 -3.59
N ASN A 25 -3.13 43.16 -2.50
CA ASN A 25 -3.25 44.56 -2.30
C ASN A 25 -1.86 45.19 -2.19
N LEU A 26 -1.35 45.70 -3.26
CA LEU A 26 -0.10 46.50 -3.33
C LEU A 26 -0.19 47.59 -4.38
N THR A 27 -1.23 48.44 -4.30
CA THR A 27 -1.38 49.62 -5.14
C THR A 27 -1.99 50.81 -4.38
N ASP A 28 -1.37 51.16 -3.23
CA ASP A 28 -1.76 52.43 -2.58
C ASP A 28 -0.60 53.09 -1.84
N SER A 29 0.56 53.27 -2.51
CA SER A 29 1.62 54.13 -1.95
C SER A 29 2.50 54.85 -2.97
N LEU A 30 2.05 55.05 -4.21
CA LEU A 30 2.80 55.79 -5.23
C LEU A 30 2.01 56.92 -5.93
N VAL A 31 1.10 57.55 -5.23
CA VAL A 31 0.47 58.81 -5.72
C VAL A 31 0.52 59.85 -4.61
N GLN A 32 1.70 60.42 -4.34
CA GLN A 32 1.88 61.77 -3.75
C GLN A 32 3.38 62.08 -3.78
N ASN A 33 3.86 62.63 -4.89
CA ASN A 33 4.92 63.65 -4.94
C ASN A 33 5.09 64.20 -6.35
N GLU A 34 4.07 64.82 -6.89
CA GLU A 34 4.21 65.82 -7.97
C GLU A 34 4.33 67.19 -7.31
N ASN A 35 5.55 67.73 -7.25
CA ASN A 35 5.93 69.13 -7.21
C ASN A 35 7.30 69.29 -6.54
N GLN A 36 8.35 68.94 -7.29
CA GLN A 36 9.69 69.47 -7.05
C GLN A 36 10.28 69.90 -8.41
N PRO A 37 10.85 71.12 -8.54
CA PRO A 37 11.43 71.58 -9.79
C PRO A 37 12.71 70.82 -10.13
N ILE A 38 12.82 70.42 -11.40
CA ILE A 38 13.96 69.69 -11.96
C ILE A 38 15.19 70.61 -11.95
N PRO A 39 16.31 70.17 -11.28
CA PRO A 39 17.54 70.95 -11.36
C PRO A 39 18.11 70.89 -12.78
N ASN A 40 18.44 72.09 -13.30
CA ASN A 40 19.00 72.32 -14.63
C ASN A 40 20.41 71.71 -14.70
N ILE A 41 20.55 70.52 -15.31
CA ILE A 41 21.83 69.82 -15.45
C ILE A 41 22.41 70.16 -16.83
N ASP A 42 23.51 70.87 -16.83
CA ASP A 42 24.24 71.28 -18.07
C ASP A 42 24.60 70.04 -18.92
N PRO A 43 24.17 69.97 -20.18
CA PRO A 43 24.36 68.76 -21.02
C PRO A 43 25.84 68.50 -21.36
N LEU A 44 26.74 69.47 -21.14
CA LEU A 44 28.18 69.33 -21.41
C LEU A 44 28.96 68.57 -20.31
N LYS A 45 28.39 68.40 -19.10
CA LYS A 45 29.00 67.58 -18.02
C LYS A 45 28.66 66.13 -18.12
N LEU A 46 27.49 65.75 -18.66
CA LEU A 46 27.08 64.39 -18.88
C LEU A 46 27.90 63.62 -19.92
N SER A 47 28.30 64.34 -21.02
CA SER A 47 29.04 63.71 -22.11
C SER A 47 30.47 63.31 -21.74
N ARG A 48 31.10 64.00 -20.77
CA ARG A 48 32.45 63.63 -20.29
C ARG A 48 32.47 62.55 -19.28
N SER A 49 31.40 62.32 -18.53
CA SER A 49 31.29 61.19 -17.57
C SER A 49 30.96 59.85 -18.26
N LEU A 50 30.09 59.88 -19.26
CA LEU A 50 29.72 58.69 -20.05
C LEU A 50 30.90 58.16 -20.88
N SER A 51 31.80 59.02 -21.38
CA SER A 51 32.96 58.60 -22.15
C SER A 51 34.07 57.94 -21.31
N ARG A 52 34.12 58.17 -19.98
CA ARG A 52 35.04 57.47 -19.07
C ARG A 52 34.45 56.16 -18.58
N VAL A 53 33.16 56.11 -18.27
CA VAL A 53 32.46 54.87 -17.85
C VAL A 53 32.44 53.85 -18.99
N SER A 54 32.22 54.28 -20.23
CA SER A 54 32.23 53.36 -21.39
C SER A 54 33.59 52.76 -21.70
N ARG A 55 34.69 53.51 -21.47
CA ARG A 55 36.06 52.95 -21.67
C ARG A 55 36.50 52.01 -20.55
N VAL A 56 36.04 52.20 -19.31
CA VAL A 56 36.33 51.33 -18.21
C VAL A 56 35.46 50.07 -18.27
N SER A 57 34.18 50.22 -18.63
CA SER A 57 33.29 49.05 -18.81
C SER A 57 33.68 48.23 -20.04
N LEU A 58 34.14 48.84 -21.12
CA LEU A 58 34.64 48.12 -22.28
C LEU A 58 35.93 47.37 -21.98
N ARG A 59 36.84 47.95 -21.20
CA ARG A 59 38.06 47.24 -20.75
C ARG A 59 37.78 46.11 -19.78
N LEU A 60 36.80 46.25 -18.86
CA LEU A 60 36.32 45.21 -17.99
C LEU A 60 35.60 44.09 -18.78
N LEU A 61 34.82 44.44 -19.79
CA LEU A 61 34.15 43.46 -20.64
C LEU A 61 35.15 42.70 -21.51
N VAL A 62 36.15 43.36 -22.08
CA VAL A 62 37.25 42.68 -22.79
C VAL A 62 38.11 41.84 -21.89
N ALA A 63 38.36 42.25 -20.62
CA ALA A 63 39.05 41.46 -19.63
C ALA A 63 38.24 40.23 -19.21
N LEU A 64 36.91 40.37 -19.01
CA LEU A 64 35.99 39.29 -18.71
C LEU A 64 35.86 38.30 -19.88
N VAL A 65 35.75 38.80 -21.12
CA VAL A 65 35.73 37.95 -22.32
C VAL A 65 37.08 37.27 -22.51
N GLY A 66 38.20 37.98 -22.30
CA GLY A 66 39.53 37.40 -22.30
C GLY A 66 39.71 36.32 -21.24
N MET A 67 39.16 36.52 -20.01
CA MET A 67 39.20 35.55 -18.95
C MET A 67 38.36 34.30 -19.29
N PHE A 68 37.24 34.48 -20.01
CA PHE A 68 36.44 33.37 -20.52
C PHE A 68 37.13 32.58 -21.64
N PHE A 69 37.86 33.24 -22.51
CA PHE A 69 38.68 32.58 -23.55
C PHE A 69 39.98 31.95 -23.01
N PHE A 70 40.50 32.44 -21.90
CA PHE A 70 41.65 31.82 -21.20
C PHE A 70 41.28 30.76 -20.22
N ALA A 71 40.03 30.57 -19.87
CA ALA A 71 39.58 29.34 -19.22
C ALA A 71 39.73 28.18 -20.23
N ARG A 72 40.98 27.75 -20.43
CA ARG A 72 41.27 26.51 -21.13
C ARG A 72 40.55 25.42 -20.35
N THR A 73 39.35 25.05 -20.78
CA THR A 73 38.75 23.78 -20.44
C THR A 73 39.72 22.73 -20.97
N CYS A 74 40.63 22.25 -20.13
CA CYS A 74 41.35 21.04 -20.45
C CYS A 74 40.28 19.96 -20.64
N PRO A 75 40.04 19.47 -21.89
CA PRO A 75 39.11 18.37 -22.07
C PRO A 75 39.70 17.19 -21.30
N ALA A 76 39.03 16.79 -20.21
CA ALA A 76 39.39 15.56 -19.53
C ALA A 76 39.30 14.43 -20.54
N PRO A 77 40.34 13.60 -20.71
CA PRO A 77 40.34 12.55 -21.72
C PRO A 77 39.22 11.56 -21.43
N LEU A 78 38.35 11.35 -22.42
CA LEU A 78 37.34 10.32 -22.41
C LEU A 78 38.00 8.99 -22.74
N ILE A 79 38.05 8.06 -21.82
CA ILE A 79 38.72 6.77 -21.97
C ILE A 79 37.69 5.66 -21.93
N TYR A 80 37.73 4.77 -22.94
CA TYR A 80 36.97 3.53 -22.93
C TYR A 80 37.79 2.41 -22.27
N ARG A 81 37.17 1.68 -21.32
CA ARG A 81 37.77 0.49 -20.70
C ARG A 81 36.78 -0.67 -20.74
N PRO A 82 37.19 -1.87 -21.15
CA PRO A 82 36.34 -3.05 -21.07
C PRO A 82 35.87 -3.28 -19.65
N GLY A 83 34.53 -3.51 -19.45
CA GLY A 83 33.92 -3.71 -18.15
C GLY A 83 33.66 -2.43 -17.33
N GLU A 84 34.22 -1.31 -17.74
CA GLU A 84 34.01 0.00 -17.08
C GLU A 84 33.26 1.00 -17.97
N GLY A 85 33.28 0.77 -19.31
CA GLY A 85 32.67 1.68 -20.29
C GLY A 85 33.45 2.98 -20.49
N TRP A 86 32.79 4.00 -21.04
CA TRP A 86 33.36 5.33 -21.20
C TRP A 86 33.41 6.10 -19.90
N SER A 87 34.59 6.61 -19.53
CA SER A 87 34.77 7.41 -18.31
C SER A 87 35.66 8.61 -18.55
N TYR A 88 35.31 9.74 -17.88
CA TYR A 88 36.21 10.90 -17.80
C TYR A 88 37.26 10.65 -16.73
N GLU A 89 38.54 10.77 -17.10
CA GLU A 89 39.61 10.70 -16.13
C GLU A 89 39.83 12.10 -15.51
N PRO A 90 39.50 12.31 -14.23
CA PRO A 90 39.71 13.61 -13.60
C PRO A 90 41.22 13.88 -13.46
N VAL A 91 41.66 14.97 -14.07
CA VAL A 91 43.03 15.49 -13.92
C VAL A 91 43.09 16.18 -12.55
N GLY A 92 43.61 15.46 -11.54
CA GLY A 92 43.75 16.03 -10.20
C GLY A 92 43.72 14.95 -9.12
N GLY A 93 44.71 14.94 -8.24
CA GLY A 93 44.86 13.98 -7.18
C GLY A 93 43.73 14.01 -6.19
N GLY A 94 42.84 13.02 -6.25
CA GLY A 94 41.93 12.73 -5.14
C GLY A 94 42.71 12.16 -3.95
N GLY A 95 42.23 12.43 -2.71
CA GLY A 95 42.87 11.87 -1.52
C GLY A 95 43.09 10.36 -1.57
N ASN A 96 43.85 9.80 -0.64
CA ASN A 96 44.32 8.39 -0.60
C ASN A 96 43.25 7.31 -0.86
N TRP A 97 41.95 7.64 -0.75
CA TRP A 97 40.82 6.73 -0.97
C TRP A 97 40.23 6.81 -2.38
N GLN A 98 40.63 7.80 -3.21
CA GLN A 98 40.10 7.98 -4.57
C GLN A 98 40.98 7.27 -5.57
N ARG A 99 40.34 6.48 -6.46
CA ARG A 99 41.01 5.78 -7.56
C ARG A 99 40.48 6.30 -8.88
N LYS A 100 41.29 6.10 -9.94
CA LYS A 100 40.94 6.51 -11.30
C LYS A 100 40.09 5.45 -12.03
N ARG A 101 40.09 4.20 -11.56
CA ARG A 101 39.36 3.08 -12.17
C ARG A 101 38.25 2.60 -11.27
N ALA A 102 37.12 2.19 -11.87
CA ALA A 102 35.96 1.68 -11.15
C ALA A 102 36.31 0.44 -10.31
N LYS A 103 37.09 -0.50 -10.89
CA LYS A 103 37.54 -1.69 -10.19
C LYS A 103 38.30 -1.36 -8.91
N ASP A 104 39.32 -0.51 -9.01
CA ASP A 104 40.16 -0.14 -7.89
C ASP A 104 39.39 0.68 -6.83
N GLN A 105 38.42 1.48 -7.27
CA GLN A 105 37.56 2.24 -6.38
C GLN A 105 36.65 1.34 -5.54
N VAL A 106 36.12 0.26 -6.15
CA VAL A 106 35.30 -0.74 -5.44
C VAL A 106 36.17 -1.55 -4.48
N SER A 107 37.42 -1.88 -4.85
CA SER A 107 38.34 -2.57 -3.93
C SER A 107 38.61 -1.75 -2.68
N VAL A 108 38.87 -0.44 -2.83
CA VAL A 108 39.01 0.48 -1.67
C VAL A 108 37.74 0.50 -0.82
N ALA A 109 36.56 0.50 -1.46
CA ALA A 109 35.30 0.46 -0.72
C ALA A 109 35.11 -0.85 0.07
N GLN A 110 35.50 -1.98 -0.55
CA GLN A 110 35.43 -3.29 0.10
C GLN A 110 36.43 -3.40 1.26
N GLU A 111 37.68 -3.02 1.05
CA GLU A 111 38.70 -3.04 2.09
C GLU A 111 38.34 -2.17 3.29
N ALA A 112 37.79 -0.97 3.03
CA ALA A 112 37.32 -0.09 4.10
C ALA A 112 36.10 -0.69 4.84
N PHE A 113 35.22 -1.40 4.12
CA PHE A 113 34.09 -2.11 4.73
C PHE A 113 34.58 -3.24 5.66
N ASP A 114 35.55 -4.05 5.18
CA ASP A 114 36.09 -5.18 5.93
C ASP A 114 36.88 -4.73 7.18
N LYS A 115 37.48 -3.53 7.13
CA LYS A 115 38.09 -2.86 8.29
C LYS A 115 37.11 -2.22 9.26
N GLY A 116 35.80 -2.23 8.94
CA GLY A 116 34.78 -1.58 9.76
C GLY A 116 34.68 -0.05 9.58
N GLU A 117 35.42 0.52 8.63
CA GLU A 117 35.41 1.94 8.29
C GLU A 117 34.19 2.30 7.40
N TYR A 118 32.99 2.03 7.88
CA TYR A 118 31.76 2.14 7.10
C TYR A 118 31.49 3.51 6.48
N ARG A 119 32.02 4.60 7.09
CA ARG A 119 31.90 5.97 6.52
C ARG A 119 32.76 6.12 5.27
N LEU A 120 33.99 5.61 5.31
CA LEU A 120 34.92 5.63 4.19
C LEU A 120 34.43 4.69 3.07
N ALA A 121 34.05 3.48 3.41
CA ALA A 121 33.47 2.50 2.48
C ALA A 121 32.25 3.08 1.74
N LEU A 122 31.34 3.70 2.47
CA LEU A 122 30.16 4.37 1.89
C LEU A 122 30.53 5.49 0.92
N LYS A 123 31.54 6.31 1.27
CA LYS A 123 32.02 7.41 0.41
C LYS A 123 32.65 6.88 -0.86
N ALA A 124 33.49 5.83 -0.75
CA ALA A 124 34.16 5.21 -1.86
C ALA A 124 33.18 4.48 -2.81
N ALA A 125 32.25 3.69 -2.26
CA ALA A 125 31.24 2.99 -3.04
C ALA A 125 30.30 3.97 -3.78
N ARG A 126 29.82 5.03 -3.11
CA ARG A 126 29.01 6.07 -3.77
C ARG A 126 29.72 6.78 -4.90
N ARG A 127 31.04 6.99 -4.76
CA ARG A 127 31.83 7.56 -5.86
C ARG A 127 31.80 6.64 -7.07
N THR A 128 31.95 5.33 -6.90
CA THR A 128 31.86 4.37 -8.00
C THR A 128 30.54 4.48 -8.74
N VAL A 129 29.42 4.44 -8.00
CA VAL A 129 28.07 4.52 -8.59
C VAL A 129 27.84 5.85 -9.32
N LYS A 130 28.40 6.95 -8.79
CA LYS A 130 28.24 8.29 -9.37
C LYS A 130 29.09 8.51 -10.62
N VAL A 131 30.34 8.08 -10.59
CA VAL A 131 31.33 8.35 -11.66
C VAL A 131 31.22 7.32 -12.78
N TRP A 132 30.95 6.06 -12.45
CA TRP A 132 30.91 4.95 -13.41
C TRP A 132 29.57 4.16 -13.31
N PRO A 133 28.41 4.81 -13.54
CA PRO A 133 27.10 4.18 -13.32
C PRO A 133 26.83 3.00 -14.25
N LEU A 134 27.48 2.96 -15.43
CA LEU A 134 27.31 1.91 -16.45
C LEU A 134 28.41 0.83 -16.39
N SER A 135 29.30 0.91 -15.42
CA SER A 135 30.35 -0.08 -15.21
C SER A 135 29.78 -1.35 -14.58
N ASP A 136 30.36 -2.51 -14.92
CA ASP A 136 30.04 -3.80 -14.29
C ASP A 136 30.27 -3.79 -12.77
N TYR A 137 31.09 -2.88 -12.28
CA TYR A 137 31.38 -2.69 -10.86
C TYR A 137 30.35 -1.82 -10.13
N ALA A 138 29.50 -1.08 -10.86
CA ALA A 138 28.53 -0.16 -10.27
C ALA A 138 27.47 -0.88 -9.43
N GLY A 139 26.99 -2.03 -9.90
CA GLY A 139 26.05 -2.86 -9.15
C GLY A 139 26.62 -3.35 -7.82
N ARG A 140 27.88 -3.86 -7.83
CA ARG A 140 28.57 -4.28 -6.61
C ARG A 140 28.81 -3.11 -5.66
N ALA A 141 29.15 -1.94 -6.19
CA ALA A 141 29.28 -0.73 -5.39
C ALA A 141 27.96 -0.31 -4.76
N GLN A 142 26.85 -0.34 -5.50
CA GLN A 142 25.52 -0.03 -4.99
C GLN A 142 25.07 -0.99 -3.88
N TYR A 143 25.40 -2.28 -4.01
CA TYR A 143 25.20 -3.26 -2.94
C TYR A 143 26.01 -2.92 -1.69
N LEU A 144 27.30 -2.57 -1.84
CA LEU A 144 28.13 -2.12 -0.71
C LEU A 144 27.59 -0.87 -0.01
N VAL A 145 26.99 0.07 -0.75
CA VAL A 145 26.29 1.23 -0.16
C VAL A 145 25.18 0.74 0.79
N GLY A 146 24.38 -0.23 0.36
CA GLY A 146 23.35 -0.86 1.21
C GLY A 146 23.95 -1.51 2.46
N ARG A 147 25.01 -2.31 2.29
CA ARG A 147 25.73 -2.97 3.40
C ARG A 147 26.30 -1.97 4.43
N CYS A 148 26.86 -0.87 3.96
CA CYS A 148 27.38 0.19 4.84
C CYS A 148 26.27 0.84 5.67
N TYR A 149 25.09 1.04 5.10
CA TYR A 149 23.95 1.55 5.87
C TYR A 149 23.42 0.53 6.86
N GLU A 150 23.34 -0.74 6.48
CA GLU A 150 22.90 -1.82 7.37
C GLU A 150 23.83 -1.98 8.57
N ALA A 151 25.16 -2.01 8.35
CA ALA A 151 26.15 -2.06 9.42
C ALA A 151 26.04 -0.87 10.39
N ARG A 152 25.59 0.27 9.91
CA ARG A 152 25.35 1.48 10.72
C ARG A 152 23.94 1.52 11.33
N ARG A 153 23.16 0.44 11.29
CA ARG A 153 21.78 0.38 11.80
C ARG A 153 20.84 1.40 11.19
N MET A 154 21.07 1.76 9.92
CA MET A 154 20.24 2.65 9.13
C MET A 154 19.37 1.82 8.15
N ASP A 155 18.56 0.92 8.69
CA ASP A 155 17.85 -0.13 7.97
C ASP A 155 16.94 0.39 6.84
N GLU A 156 16.22 1.51 7.06
CA GLU A 156 15.39 2.12 6.01
C GLU A 156 16.21 2.58 4.80
N ARG A 157 17.39 3.16 5.05
CA ARG A 157 18.29 3.58 3.97
C ARG A 157 18.93 2.38 3.30
N ALA A 158 19.35 1.38 4.07
CA ALA A 158 19.87 0.13 3.54
C ALA A 158 18.87 -0.54 2.61
N PHE A 159 17.61 -0.68 3.02
CA PHE A 159 16.53 -1.25 2.22
C PHE A 159 16.34 -0.50 0.89
N LYS A 160 16.34 0.83 0.95
CA LYS A 160 16.20 1.68 -0.24
C LYS A 160 17.37 1.50 -1.22
N GLU A 161 18.61 1.42 -0.72
CA GLU A 161 19.78 1.25 -1.57
C GLU A 161 19.86 -0.18 -2.14
N TYR A 162 19.43 -1.19 -1.39
CA TYR A 162 19.25 -2.55 -1.90
C TYR A 162 18.19 -2.61 -3.01
N ASN A 163 17.06 -1.93 -2.82
CA ASN A 163 16.06 -1.85 -3.88
C ASN A 163 16.62 -1.19 -5.14
N ARG A 164 17.40 -0.11 -5.00
CA ARG A 164 18.09 0.52 -6.14
C ARG A 164 19.07 -0.44 -6.83
N ALA A 165 19.79 -1.26 -6.06
CA ALA A 165 20.72 -2.24 -6.62
C ALA A 165 19.97 -3.23 -7.51
N LEU A 166 18.85 -3.78 -7.05
CA LEU A 166 18.03 -4.73 -7.82
C LEU A 166 17.37 -4.10 -9.05
N THR A 167 16.94 -2.85 -8.94
CA THR A 167 16.23 -2.17 -10.04
C THR A 167 17.18 -1.66 -11.13
N LEU A 168 18.31 -1.06 -10.74
CA LEU A 168 19.25 -0.45 -11.69
C LEU A 168 20.24 -1.45 -12.27
N TYR A 169 20.53 -2.53 -11.53
CA TYR A 169 21.53 -3.52 -11.90
C TYR A 169 20.98 -4.95 -11.85
N PRO A 170 20.02 -5.32 -12.72
CA PRO A 170 19.33 -6.62 -12.67
C PRO A 170 20.26 -7.82 -12.93
N LYS A 171 21.41 -7.61 -13.58
CA LYS A 171 22.42 -8.66 -13.84
C LYS A 171 23.35 -8.93 -12.65
N LEU A 172 23.03 -8.42 -11.47
CA LEU A 172 23.88 -8.58 -10.29
C LEU A 172 23.91 -10.04 -9.82
N ALA A 173 25.11 -10.59 -9.62
CA ALA A 173 25.28 -11.98 -9.16
C ALA A 173 24.67 -12.23 -7.76
N ASN A 174 24.63 -11.20 -6.92
CA ASN A 174 24.15 -11.29 -5.53
C ASN A 174 22.65 -10.98 -5.37
N HIS A 175 21.83 -11.19 -6.40
CA HIS A 175 20.41 -10.84 -6.39
C HIS A 175 19.65 -11.51 -5.23
N SER A 176 19.85 -12.82 -5.03
CA SER A 176 19.22 -13.58 -3.95
C SER A 176 19.66 -13.12 -2.56
N GLU A 177 20.96 -12.84 -2.39
CA GLU A 177 21.50 -12.31 -1.13
C GLU A 177 20.86 -10.94 -0.80
N ILE A 178 20.72 -10.05 -1.78
CA ILE A 178 20.12 -8.74 -1.58
C ILE A 178 18.65 -8.88 -1.16
N GLN A 179 17.90 -9.76 -1.80
CA GLN A 179 16.51 -10.04 -1.42
C GLN A 179 16.42 -10.60 -0.01
N GLN A 180 17.29 -11.52 0.37
CA GLN A 180 17.33 -12.06 1.72
C GLN A 180 17.58 -10.95 2.74
N ARG A 181 18.52 -10.05 2.50
CA ARG A 181 18.79 -8.90 3.37
C ARG A 181 17.60 -7.94 3.46
N GLN A 182 16.92 -7.67 2.34
CA GLN A 182 15.70 -6.87 2.35
C GLN A 182 14.62 -7.52 3.22
N PHE A 183 14.45 -8.83 3.09
CA PHE A 183 13.48 -9.59 3.88
C PHE A 183 13.84 -9.57 5.38
N GLU A 184 15.11 -9.73 5.74
CA GLU A 184 15.58 -9.65 7.12
C GLU A 184 15.36 -8.26 7.72
N ILE A 185 15.62 -7.18 6.95
CA ILE A 185 15.30 -5.81 7.37
C ILE A 185 13.79 -5.66 7.63
N ALA A 186 12.95 -6.14 6.70
CA ALA A 186 11.51 -6.07 6.88
C ALA A 186 11.03 -6.87 8.10
N ASN A 187 11.65 -8.03 8.38
CA ASN A 187 11.37 -8.83 9.59
C ASN A 187 11.75 -8.10 10.88
N ARG A 188 12.86 -7.35 10.89
CA ARG A 188 13.21 -6.52 12.06
C ARG A 188 12.10 -5.49 12.36
N PHE A 189 11.55 -4.84 11.32
CA PHE A 189 10.42 -3.92 11.49
C PHE A 189 9.13 -4.64 11.90
N LEU A 190 8.86 -5.83 11.39
CA LEU A 190 7.75 -6.68 11.84
C LEU A 190 7.89 -7.06 13.33
N GLY A 191 9.12 -7.29 13.77
CA GLY A 191 9.47 -7.53 15.18
C GLY A 191 9.29 -6.32 16.10
N GLY A 192 8.91 -5.15 15.55
CA GLY A 192 8.65 -3.94 16.33
C GLY A 192 9.78 -2.91 16.32
N GLN A 193 10.77 -3.06 15.47
CA GLN A 193 11.80 -2.02 15.30
C GLN A 193 11.15 -0.71 14.87
N TRP A 194 11.61 0.40 15.45
CA TRP A 194 11.09 1.73 15.18
C TRP A 194 11.64 2.31 13.87
N PHE A 195 10.77 2.91 13.10
CA PHE A 195 11.17 3.75 11.99
C PHE A 195 11.82 5.04 12.51
N LYS A 196 12.82 5.52 11.80
CA LYS A 196 13.60 6.69 12.23
C LYS A 196 13.20 7.92 11.44
N LEU A 197 12.82 8.99 12.15
CA LEU A 197 12.63 10.30 11.54
C LEU A 197 14.01 10.86 11.12
N TRP A 198 14.11 11.31 9.86
CA TRP A 198 15.37 11.74 9.21
C TRP A 198 16.51 10.70 9.23
N GLY A 199 16.22 9.45 9.61
CA GLY A 199 17.18 8.37 9.68
C GLY A 199 18.00 8.29 10.95
N TYR A 200 17.71 9.10 11.96
CA TYR A 200 18.45 9.13 13.23
C TYR A 200 17.55 8.99 14.45
N ILE A 201 16.43 9.70 14.50
CA ILE A 201 15.54 9.77 15.67
C ILE A 201 14.50 8.65 15.57
N PRO A 202 14.46 7.68 16.51
CA PRO A 202 13.39 6.69 16.56
C PRO A 202 12.05 7.39 16.79
N PHE A 203 11.05 7.11 15.93
CA PHE A 203 9.78 7.85 15.97
C PHE A 203 8.62 6.97 16.37
N PHE A 204 8.33 5.90 15.62
CA PHE A 204 7.27 4.93 15.94
C PHE A 204 7.43 3.63 15.13
N PRO A 205 6.92 2.49 15.65
CA PRO A 205 6.76 1.29 14.85
C PRO A 205 5.55 1.45 13.93
N SER A 206 5.72 1.22 12.63
CA SER A 206 4.62 1.30 11.65
C SER A 206 4.46 0.01 10.89
N MET A 207 3.42 -0.74 11.22
CA MET A 207 3.12 -1.98 10.50
C MET A 207 2.66 -1.72 9.06
N GLU A 208 2.07 -0.55 8.78
CA GLU A 208 1.73 -0.16 7.41
C GLU A 208 2.99 0.02 6.54
N LYS A 209 4.01 0.74 7.06
CA LYS A 209 5.29 0.83 6.35
C LYS A 209 5.95 -0.54 6.22
N THR A 210 5.86 -1.37 7.25
CA THR A 210 6.40 -2.74 7.24
C THR A 210 5.73 -3.59 6.16
N SER A 211 4.41 -3.52 6.02
CA SER A 211 3.71 -4.24 4.96
C SER A 211 4.14 -3.78 3.56
N LYS A 212 4.42 -2.47 3.37
CA LYS A 212 4.96 -1.94 2.11
C LYS A 212 6.39 -2.43 1.81
N LEU A 213 7.22 -2.61 2.85
CA LEU A 213 8.55 -3.21 2.68
C LEU A 213 8.44 -4.65 2.18
N PHE A 214 7.59 -5.48 2.79
CA PHE A 214 7.37 -6.85 2.31
C PHE A 214 6.75 -6.91 0.91
N ASP A 215 5.84 -6.00 0.58
CA ASP A 215 5.30 -5.92 -0.78
C ASP A 215 6.41 -5.61 -1.80
N GLN A 216 7.35 -4.73 -1.46
CA GLN A 216 8.52 -4.47 -2.32
C GLN A 216 9.45 -5.69 -2.44
N VAL A 217 9.67 -6.44 -1.35
CA VAL A 217 10.44 -7.69 -1.37
C VAL A 217 9.78 -8.71 -2.31
N ASN A 218 8.45 -8.88 -2.19
CA ASN A 218 7.70 -9.79 -3.06
C ASN A 218 7.73 -9.35 -4.53
N ARG A 219 7.69 -8.05 -4.83
CA ARG A 219 7.83 -7.54 -6.22
C ARG A 219 9.22 -7.80 -6.80
N ASN A 220 10.25 -7.69 -5.98
CA ASN A 220 11.63 -7.90 -6.42
C ASN A 220 11.93 -9.38 -6.75
N GLY A 221 11.19 -10.32 -6.15
CA GLY A 221 11.38 -11.76 -6.40
C GLY A 221 10.15 -12.60 -6.07
N PRO A 222 9.11 -12.52 -6.90
CA PRO A 222 7.86 -13.22 -6.64
C PRO A 222 7.99 -14.74 -6.73
N TYR A 223 8.95 -15.25 -7.48
CA TYR A 223 9.16 -16.69 -7.70
C TYR A 223 10.31 -17.29 -6.86
N THR A 224 10.93 -16.48 -6.01
CA THR A 224 11.95 -16.95 -5.07
C THR A 224 11.29 -17.57 -3.85
N ASP A 225 12.07 -18.29 -3.02
CA ASP A 225 11.56 -18.85 -1.75
C ASP A 225 11.19 -17.77 -0.71
N ILE A 226 11.61 -16.54 -0.94
CA ILE A 226 11.31 -15.39 -0.11
C ILE A 226 9.94 -14.80 -0.45
N GLY A 227 9.51 -14.89 -1.72
CA GLY A 227 8.25 -14.33 -2.19
C GLY A 227 7.02 -14.76 -1.36
N PRO A 228 6.79 -16.07 -1.17
CA PRO A 228 5.70 -16.57 -0.33
C PRO A 228 5.78 -16.05 1.11
N LYS A 229 6.97 -16.11 1.72
CA LYS A 229 7.20 -15.63 3.08
C LYS A 229 6.91 -14.14 3.23
N ALA A 230 7.25 -13.35 2.20
CA ALA A 230 6.95 -11.93 2.18
C ALA A 230 5.44 -11.66 2.15
N LEU A 231 4.66 -12.39 1.34
CA LEU A 231 3.19 -12.28 1.32
C LEU A 231 2.56 -12.68 2.66
N MET A 232 3.03 -13.78 3.27
CA MET A 232 2.60 -14.19 4.60
C MET A 232 2.87 -13.09 5.64
N ASN A 233 4.05 -12.47 5.59
CA ASN A 233 4.42 -11.40 6.52
C ASN A 233 3.67 -10.08 6.27
N ILE A 234 3.17 -9.81 5.05
CA ILE A 234 2.21 -8.73 4.81
C ILE A 234 0.95 -8.98 5.62
N GLY A 235 0.40 -10.21 5.56
CA GLY A 235 -0.76 -10.59 6.37
C GLY A 235 -0.51 -10.41 7.86
N ALA A 236 0.62 -10.91 8.36
CA ALA A 236 1.01 -10.79 9.77
C ALA A 236 1.18 -9.31 10.21
N ALA A 237 1.72 -8.44 9.36
CA ALA A 237 1.82 -7.01 9.64
C ALA A 237 0.43 -6.34 9.71
N ARG A 238 -0.51 -6.73 8.83
CA ARG A 238 -1.89 -6.26 8.86
C ARG A 238 -2.64 -6.75 10.10
N GLU A 239 -2.44 -8.02 10.50
CA GLU A 239 -3.01 -8.53 11.74
C GLU A 239 -2.55 -7.74 12.98
N LYS A 240 -1.27 -7.38 13.05
CA LYS A 240 -0.75 -6.52 14.13
C LYS A 240 -1.41 -5.14 14.17
N GLN A 241 -1.91 -4.65 13.04
CA GLN A 241 -2.74 -3.44 12.95
C GLN A 241 -4.20 -3.70 13.31
N LYS A 242 -4.59 -4.96 13.52
CA LYS A 242 -5.98 -5.41 13.66
C LYS A 242 -6.82 -5.18 12.38
N ASP A 243 -6.15 -5.01 11.25
CA ASP A 243 -6.74 -4.90 9.91
C ASP A 243 -6.87 -6.30 9.29
N TYR A 244 -7.80 -7.09 9.86
CA TYR A 244 -7.95 -8.48 9.51
C TYR A 244 -8.43 -8.68 8.07
N ALA A 245 -9.28 -7.80 7.57
CA ALA A 245 -9.78 -7.89 6.20
C ALA A 245 -8.65 -7.80 5.16
N ASN A 246 -7.70 -6.88 5.33
CA ASN A 246 -6.55 -6.78 4.45
C ASN A 246 -5.49 -7.84 4.73
N ALA A 247 -5.42 -8.38 5.96
CA ALA A 247 -4.59 -9.54 6.27
C ALA A 247 -5.06 -10.78 5.49
N VAL A 248 -6.36 -11.07 5.50
CA VAL A 248 -6.96 -12.17 4.74
C VAL A 248 -6.67 -12.04 3.24
N LYS A 249 -6.83 -10.84 2.67
CA LYS A 249 -6.50 -10.62 1.24
C LYS A 249 -5.04 -10.94 0.91
N ALA A 250 -4.12 -10.64 1.84
CA ALA A 250 -2.71 -10.96 1.64
C ALA A 250 -2.44 -12.47 1.72
N TYR A 251 -3.08 -13.16 2.67
CA TYR A 251 -2.98 -14.61 2.81
C TYR A 251 -3.63 -15.33 1.63
N GLN A 252 -4.83 -14.90 1.20
CA GLN A 252 -5.48 -15.44 0.03
C GLN A 252 -4.60 -15.29 -1.22
N LYS A 253 -4.02 -14.10 -1.43
CA LYS A 253 -3.07 -13.89 -2.53
C LYS A 253 -1.86 -14.81 -2.45
N ALA A 254 -1.41 -15.18 -1.23
CA ALA A 254 -0.34 -16.15 -1.06
C ALA A 254 -0.80 -17.55 -1.42
N ALA A 255 -1.98 -17.99 -0.98
CA ALA A 255 -2.55 -19.28 -1.30
C ALA A 255 -2.76 -19.46 -2.81
N ASP A 256 -3.35 -18.45 -3.46
CA ASP A 256 -3.67 -18.49 -4.90
C ASP A 256 -2.39 -18.49 -5.76
N ARG A 257 -1.40 -17.68 -5.40
CA ARG A 257 -0.18 -17.53 -6.20
C ARG A 257 0.74 -18.73 -6.10
N TYR A 258 0.78 -19.39 -4.94
CA TYR A 258 1.70 -20.50 -4.64
C TYR A 258 0.96 -21.82 -4.42
N PHE A 259 -0.12 -22.03 -5.15
CA PHE A 259 -0.91 -23.25 -5.10
C PHE A 259 -0.09 -24.50 -5.49
N ASP A 260 0.97 -24.31 -6.30
CA ASP A 260 1.97 -25.34 -6.66
C ASP A 260 2.83 -25.80 -5.46
N ARG A 261 2.80 -25.06 -4.35
CA ARG A 261 3.52 -25.35 -3.11
C ARG A 261 2.53 -25.63 -1.99
N PRO A 262 2.05 -26.90 -1.85
CA PRO A 262 0.93 -27.23 -0.97
C PRO A 262 1.09 -26.75 0.48
N GLN A 263 2.31 -26.84 1.02
CA GLN A 263 2.60 -26.43 2.38
C GLN A 263 2.40 -24.92 2.61
N ILE A 264 2.82 -24.11 1.65
CA ILE A 264 2.67 -22.64 1.71
C ILE A 264 1.21 -22.24 1.55
N SER A 265 0.51 -22.87 0.61
CA SER A 265 -0.90 -22.62 0.40
C SER A 265 -1.75 -23.05 1.60
N ALA A 266 -1.43 -24.19 2.22
CA ALA A 266 -2.04 -24.63 3.47
C ALA A 266 -1.82 -23.62 4.62
N ASP A 267 -0.58 -23.16 4.79
CA ASP A 267 -0.25 -22.15 5.80
C ASP A 267 -1.02 -20.85 5.58
N ALA A 268 -1.16 -20.44 4.33
CA ALA A 268 -1.86 -19.21 3.96
C ALA A 268 -3.38 -19.32 4.22
N LEU A 269 -4.02 -20.41 3.80
CA LEU A 269 -5.45 -20.64 4.07
C LEU A 269 -5.74 -20.74 5.55
N TYR A 270 -4.91 -21.48 6.30
CA TYR A 270 -5.04 -21.55 7.74
C TYR A 270 -4.91 -20.18 8.41
N ALA A 271 -3.90 -19.39 8.03
CA ALA A 271 -3.70 -18.04 8.55
C ALA A 271 -4.87 -17.11 8.22
N ALA A 272 -5.46 -17.23 7.01
CA ALA A 272 -6.65 -16.47 6.63
C ALA A 272 -7.85 -16.83 7.52
N GLY A 273 -8.08 -18.12 7.78
CA GLY A 273 -9.11 -18.58 8.71
C GLY A 273 -8.90 -18.05 10.13
N ILE A 274 -7.67 -18.07 10.63
CA ILE A 274 -7.32 -17.50 11.95
C ILE A 274 -7.57 -15.99 12.00
N ALA A 275 -7.23 -15.25 10.95
CA ALA A 275 -7.47 -13.82 10.88
C ALA A 275 -8.98 -13.50 10.94
N TRP A 276 -9.81 -14.22 10.16
CA TRP A 276 -11.26 -14.11 10.25
C TRP A 276 -11.80 -14.48 11.63
N ASN A 277 -11.29 -15.55 12.24
CA ASN A 277 -11.68 -15.96 13.61
C ASN A 277 -11.35 -14.86 14.64
N ARG A 278 -10.19 -14.22 14.54
CA ARG A 278 -9.82 -13.09 15.41
C ARG A 278 -10.74 -11.87 15.18
N GLN A 279 -11.15 -11.63 13.95
CA GLN A 279 -12.12 -10.58 13.64
C GLN A 279 -13.50 -10.90 14.20
N ALA A 280 -13.96 -12.16 14.06
CA ALA A 280 -15.25 -12.62 14.59
C ALA A 280 -15.34 -12.46 16.11
N LYS A 281 -14.27 -12.79 16.85
CA LYS A 281 -14.20 -12.59 18.31
C LYS A 281 -14.29 -11.12 18.73
N ARG A 282 -14.03 -10.16 17.84
CA ARG A 282 -14.16 -8.72 18.11
C ARG A 282 -15.51 -8.14 17.67
N ALA A 283 -16.12 -8.74 16.67
CA ALA A 283 -17.40 -8.32 16.11
C ALA A 283 -18.52 -9.19 16.68
N GLU A 284 -18.83 -8.97 17.95
CA GLU A 284 -19.80 -9.78 18.73
C GLU A 284 -21.16 -9.94 18.04
N TYR A 285 -21.54 -8.99 17.18
CA TYR A 285 -22.86 -8.95 16.52
C TYR A 285 -22.84 -9.31 15.04
N ASP A 286 -21.66 -9.40 14.39
CA ASP A 286 -21.59 -9.71 12.96
C ASP A 286 -21.31 -11.19 12.70
N GLN A 287 -22.38 -11.93 12.53
CA GLN A 287 -22.34 -13.37 12.26
C GLN A 287 -21.79 -13.74 10.89
N SER A 288 -21.76 -12.79 9.94
CA SER A 288 -21.22 -13.03 8.59
C SER A 288 -19.72 -13.28 8.64
N ILE A 289 -19.01 -12.62 9.55
CA ILE A 289 -17.56 -12.75 9.74
C ILE A 289 -17.21 -14.16 10.23
N ALA A 290 -18.00 -14.69 11.18
CA ALA A 290 -17.84 -16.06 11.65
C ALA A 290 -18.10 -17.07 10.52
N GLY A 291 -19.07 -16.80 9.64
CA GLY A 291 -19.32 -17.57 8.43
C GLY A 291 -18.11 -17.63 7.50
N ASN A 292 -17.47 -16.49 7.26
CA ASN A 292 -16.25 -16.43 6.45
C ASN A 292 -15.12 -17.30 7.07
N ALA A 293 -14.90 -17.21 8.39
CA ALA A 293 -13.90 -18.03 9.06
C ALA A 293 -14.18 -19.53 8.87
N ILE A 294 -15.45 -19.94 9.02
CA ILE A 294 -15.87 -21.34 8.82
C ILE A 294 -15.60 -21.80 7.39
N THR A 295 -15.89 -20.96 6.38
CA THR A 295 -15.62 -21.26 4.96
C THR A 295 -14.13 -21.53 4.75
N TYR A 296 -13.25 -20.59 5.14
CA TYR A 296 -11.81 -20.76 4.96
C TYR A 296 -11.25 -22.00 5.67
N PHE A 297 -11.74 -22.33 6.87
CA PHE A 297 -11.32 -23.54 7.56
C PHE A 297 -11.86 -24.82 6.91
N ASN A 298 -13.06 -24.81 6.34
CA ASN A 298 -13.57 -25.93 5.58
C ASN A 298 -12.80 -26.13 4.26
N ASP A 299 -12.45 -25.07 3.56
CA ASP A 299 -11.60 -25.12 2.37
C ASP A 299 -10.21 -25.67 2.72
N PHE A 300 -9.62 -25.23 3.82
CA PHE A 300 -8.36 -25.78 4.33
C PHE A 300 -8.46 -27.29 4.58
N LYS A 301 -9.50 -27.73 5.26
CA LYS A 301 -9.72 -29.17 5.55
C LYS A 301 -9.96 -30.01 4.31
N ALA A 302 -10.68 -29.46 3.35
CA ALA A 302 -10.99 -30.14 2.09
C ALA A 302 -9.75 -30.30 1.22
N LEU A 303 -8.90 -29.28 1.16
CA LEU A 303 -7.69 -29.27 0.34
C LEU A 303 -6.49 -29.96 1.01
N TYR A 304 -6.44 -29.94 2.35
CA TYR A 304 -5.31 -30.47 3.14
C TYR A 304 -5.78 -31.36 4.30
N PRO A 305 -6.44 -32.52 4.01
CA PRO A 305 -7.02 -33.37 5.04
C PRO A 305 -5.99 -33.99 5.99
N ASP A 306 -4.77 -34.23 5.50
CA ASP A 306 -3.68 -34.86 6.26
C ASP A 306 -2.84 -33.86 7.08
N ASP A 307 -3.18 -32.55 7.03
CA ASP A 307 -2.45 -31.55 7.81
C ASP A 307 -2.77 -31.71 9.32
N LYS A 308 -1.72 -31.64 10.16
CA LYS A 308 -1.81 -31.79 11.62
C LYS A 308 -2.79 -30.79 12.25
N ARG A 309 -3.02 -29.64 11.64
CA ARG A 309 -3.93 -28.58 12.13
C ARG A 309 -5.40 -28.86 11.86
N THR A 310 -5.72 -29.93 11.14
CA THR A 310 -7.10 -30.29 10.79
C THR A 310 -7.96 -30.56 12.05
N THR A 311 -7.39 -31.18 13.09
CA THR A 311 -8.08 -31.42 14.38
C THR A 311 -8.40 -30.09 15.08
N GLU A 312 -7.40 -29.21 15.20
CA GLU A 312 -7.57 -27.87 15.79
C GLU A 312 -8.60 -27.04 15.00
N THR A 313 -8.49 -27.06 13.68
CA THR A 313 -9.42 -26.36 12.76
C THR A 313 -10.86 -26.83 12.97
N THR A 314 -11.07 -28.14 13.17
CA THR A 314 -12.40 -28.71 13.44
C THR A 314 -12.96 -28.22 14.78
N ALA A 315 -12.14 -28.13 15.82
CA ALA A 315 -12.56 -27.58 17.11
C ALA A 315 -12.93 -26.07 16.98
N ILE A 316 -12.14 -25.31 16.24
CA ILE A 316 -12.44 -23.87 15.97
C ILE A 316 -13.77 -23.73 15.22
N VAL A 317 -13.99 -24.50 14.16
CA VAL A 317 -15.24 -24.47 13.37
C VAL A 317 -16.44 -24.81 14.26
N THR A 318 -16.32 -25.84 15.11
CA THR A 318 -17.40 -26.22 16.06
C THR A 318 -17.68 -25.07 17.02
N SER A 319 -16.67 -24.43 17.59
CA SER A 319 -16.85 -23.29 18.50
C SER A 319 -17.52 -22.10 17.82
N LEU A 320 -17.14 -21.79 16.56
CA LEU A 320 -17.75 -20.72 15.77
C LEU A 320 -19.23 -21.02 15.45
N LYS A 321 -19.56 -22.26 15.12
CA LYS A 321 -20.95 -22.68 14.90
C LYS A 321 -21.81 -22.54 16.16
N VAL A 322 -21.26 -22.90 17.32
CA VAL A 322 -21.93 -22.72 18.61
C VAL A 322 -22.18 -21.23 18.90
N GLU A 323 -21.19 -20.39 18.60
CA GLU A 323 -21.33 -18.96 18.78
C GLU A 323 -22.36 -18.33 17.82
N GLN A 324 -22.41 -18.79 16.57
CA GLN A 324 -23.46 -18.41 15.63
C GLN A 324 -24.86 -18.86 16.11
N ALA A 325 -24.93 -20.07 16.68
CA ALA A 325 -26.19 -20.57 17.27
C ALA A 325 -26.60 -19.70 18.46
N ARG A 326 -25.67 -19.26 19.33
CA ARG A 326 -25.93 -18.32 20.43
C ARG A 326 -26.55 -17.03 19.92
N GLY A 327 -25.93 -16.39 18.92
CA GLY A 327 -26.43 -15.13 18.36
C GLY A 327 -27.79 -15.27 17.70
N ALA A 328 -28.03 -16.38 16.97
CA ALA A 328 -29.36 -16.68 16.42
C ALA A 328 -30.39 -16.88 17.53
N PHE A 329 -30.01 -17.54 18.62
CA PHE A 329 -30.88 -17.77 19.77
C PHE A 329 -31.27 -16.46 20.47
N GLU A 330 -30.32 -15.57 20.73
CA GLU A 330 -30.58 -14.24 21.32
C GLU A 330 -31.50 -13.40 20.42
N THR A 331 -31.28 -13.45 19.11
CA THR A 331 -32.16 -12.80 18.12
C THR A 331 -33.57 -13.39 18.15
N ALA A 332 -33.69 -14.73 18.27
CA ALA A 332 -34.97 -15.41 18.40
C ALA A 332 -35.71 -14.97 19.67
N GLN A 333 -35.02 -14.91 20.81
CA GLN A 333 -35.59 -14.44 22.08
C GLN A 333 -36.06 -12.99 21.97
N PHE A 334 -35.32 -12.11 21.29
CA PHE A 334 -35.75 -10.74 21.03
C PHE A 334 -37.11 -10.72 20.30
N TYR A 335 -37.23 -11.44 19.19
CA TYR A 335 -38.48 -11.50 18.44
C TYR A 335 -39.64 -12.16 19.22
N ASP A 336 -39.35 -13.17 20.03
CA ASP A 336 -40.36 -13.81 20.91
C ASP A 336 -40.90 -12.80 21.94
N LYS A 337 -39.99 -12.05 22.58
CA LYS A 337 -40.36 -10.96 23.52
C LYS A 337 -41.29 -9.92 22.91
N TYR A 338 -41.04 -9.57 21.65
CA TYR A 338 -41.86 -8.59 20.89
C TYR A 338 -43.07 -9.25 20.19
N ARG A 339 -43.36 -10.53 20.50
CA ARG A 339 -44.50 -11.28 19.94
C ARG A 339 -44.49 -11.41 18.40
N GLN A 340 -43.30 -11.31 17.79
CA GLN A 340 -43.04 -11.55 16.39
C GLN A 340 -42.78 -13.05 16.15
N TYR A 341 -43.78 -13.90 16.40
CA TYR A 341 -43.65 -15.34 16.51
C TYR A 341 -43.11 -16.02 15.25
N LYS A 342 -43.48 -15.51 14.09
CA LYS A 342 -42.95 -16.03 12.79
C LYS A 342 -41.45 -15.80 12.69
N ALA A 343 -40.98 -14.59 12.98
CA ALA A 343 -39.55 -14.28 12.97
C ALA A 343 -38.78 -15.07 14.05
N ALA A 344 -39.33 -15.15 15.26
CA ALA A 344 -38.75 -15.95 16.34
C ALA A 344 -38.55 -17.41 15.93
N LEU A 345 -39.54 -18.04 15.31
CA LEU A 345 -39.44 -19.42 14.80
C LEU A 345 -38.35 -19.57 13.74
N THR A 346 -38.20 -18.59 12.84
CA THR A 346 -37.16 -18.63 11.83
C THR A 346 -35.77 -18.66 12.48
N TYR A 347 -35.51 -17.79 13.46
CA TYR A 347 -34.23 -17.76 14.15
C TYR A 347 -33.99 -18.94 15.09
N TYR A 348 -35.02 -19.47 15.78
CA TYR A 348 -34.90 -20.70 16.54
C TYR A 348 -34.58 -21.92 15.65
N ASN A 349 -35.18 -22.01 14.44
CA ASN A 349 -34.81 -23.05 13.49
C ASN A 349 -33.37 -22.88 12.99
N GLU A 350 -32.91 -21.64 12.82
CA GLU A 350 -31.51 -21.34 12.44
C GLU A 350 -30.52 -21.86 13.50
N VAL A 351 -30.85 -21.79 14.80
CA VAL A 351 -30.04 -22.36 15.87
C VAL A 351 -29.85 -23.87 15.65
N LEU A 352 -30.94 -24.59 15.31
CA LEU A 352 -30.90 -26.04 15.07
C LEU A 352 -30.07 -26.43 13.85
N VAL A 353 -30.08 -25.60 12.82
CA VAL A 353 -29.27 -25.81 11.59
C VAL A 353 -27.78 -25.56 11.84
N ARG A 354 -27.46 -24.51 12.60
CA ARG A 354 -26.06 -24.14 12.85
C ARG A 354 -25.34 -25.05 13.80
N SER A 355 -25.98 -25.45 14.91
CA SER A 355 -25.39 -26.31 15.92
C SER A 355 -26.46 -27.15 16.65
N PRO A 356 -26.86 -28.29 16.08
CA PRO A 356 -27.96 -29.11 16.62
C PRO A 356 -27.67 -29.73 17.99
N GLU A 357 -26.38 -29.83 18.35
CA GLU A 357 -25.91 -30.44 19.61
C GLU A 357 -25.60 -29.43 20.71
N SER A 358 -25.75 -28.12 20.40
CA SER A 358 -25.49 -27.07 21.38
C SER A 358 -26.55 -27.02 22.48
N LYS A 359 -26.19 -26.47 23.63
CA LYS A 359 -27.13 -26.19 24.70
C LYS A 359 -28.31 -25.30 24.24
N TYR A 360 -28.07 -24.41 23.31
CA TYR A 360 -29.09 -23.52 22.76
C TYR A 360 -30.11 -24.27 21.88
N ALA A 361 -29.70 -25.38 21.25
CA ALA A 361 -30.57 -26.17 20.39
C ALA A 361 -31.67 -26.91 21.20
N ALA A 362 -31.35 -27.38 22.41
CA ALA A 362 -32.33 -28.02 23.28
C ALA A 362 -33.46 -27.04 23.64
N GLU A 363 -33.11 -25.86 24.10
CA GLU A 363 -34.08 -24.81 24.45
C GLU A 363 -34.83 -24.28 23.21
N ALA A 364 -34.16 -24.14 22.07
CA ALA A 364 -34.79 -23.74 20.83
C ALA A 364 -35.88 -24.72 20.38
N ARG A 365 -35.66 -26.04 20.51
CA ARG A 365 -36.67 -27.07 20.18
C ARG A 365 -37.92 -26.88 21.04
N GLU A 366 -37.76 -26.72 22.34
CA GLU A 366 -38.87 -26.47 23.27
C GLU A 366 -39.64 -25.18 22.89
N ARG A 367 -38.91 -24.10 22.61
CA ARG A 367 -39.53 -22.81 22.20
C ARG A 367 -40.29 -22.95 20.89
N ILE A 368 -39.75 -23.66 19.90
CA ILE A 368 -40.41 -23.90 18.62
C ILE A 368 -41.76 -24.58 18.83
N GLU A 369 -41.83 -25.64 19.61
CA GLU A 369 -43.10 -26.35 19.86
C GLU A 369 -44.12 -25.42 20.53
N ASN A 370 -43.70 -24.61 21.51
CA ASN A 370 -44.56 -23.69 22.21
C ASN A 370 -45.04 -22.49 21.31
N LEU A 371 -44.25 -22.10 20.33
CA LEU A 371 -44.56 -20.93 19.50
C LEU A 371 -45.29 -21.29 18.20
N LYS A 372 -45.19 -22.49 17.67
CA LYS A 372 -45.89 -22.94 16.47
C LYS A 372 -47.36 -22.55 16.43
N PRO A 373 -48.18 -22.90 17.45
CA PRO A 373 -49.63 -22.59 17.41
C PRO A 373 -49.94 -21.09 17.52
N ARG A 374 -49.03 -20.32 18.13
CA ARG A 374 -49.15 -18.84 18.21
C ARG A 374 -48.79 -18.20 16.88
N ALA A 375 -47.73 -18.63 16.23
CA ALA A 375 -47.32 -18.13 14.91
C ALA A 375 -48.35 -18.45 13.84
N GLU A 376 -48.94 -19.64 13.82
CA GLU A 376 -50.03 -19.98 12.89
C GLU A 376 -51.25 -19.12 13.06
N ARG A 377 -51.64 -18.82 14.32
CA ARG A 377 -52.72 -17.87 14.59
C ARG A 377 -52.40 -16.48 14.05
N GLN A 378 -51.20 -15.99 14.29
CA GLN A 378 -50.74 -14.68 13.80
C GLN A 378 -50.74 -14.61 12.27
N VAL A 379 -50.27 -15.64 11.58
CA VAL A 379 -50.30 -15.71 10.11
C VAL A 379 -51.75 -15.76 9.56
N ARG A 380 -52.61 -16.50 10.20
CA ARG A 380 -54.05 -16.53 9.81
C ARG A 380 -54.71 -15.15 9.98
N GLN A 381 -54.47 -14.48 11.06
CA GLN A 381 -54.97 -13.12 11.29
C GLN A 381 -54.43 -12.11 10.26
N TRP A 382 -53.13 -12.19 9.98
CA TRP A 382 -52.52 -11.31 8.99
C TRP A 382 -53.12 -11.53 7.60
N ARG A 383 -53.30 -12.78 7.17
CA ARG A 383 -53.95 -13.14 5.87
C ARG A 383 -55.39 -12.65 5.84
N ALA A 384 -56.14 -12.79 6.90
CA ALA A 384 -57.51 -12.31 6.96
C ALA A 384 -57.58 -10.78 6.80
N ASN A 385 -56.68 -10.04 7.51
CA ASN A 385 -56.58 -8.60 7.40
C ASN A 385 -56.18 -8.16 5.98
N GLU A 386 -55.24 -8.85 5.37
CA GLU A 386 -54.76 -8.60 3.98
C GLU A 386 -55.91 -8.74 2.96
N ILE A 387 -56.69 -9.83 3.09
CA ILE A 387 -57.87 -10.09 2.24
C ILE A 387 -58.91 -8.98 2.43
N GLN A 388 -59.15 -8.55 3.70
CA GLN A 388 -60.09 -7.45 3.98
C GLN A 388 -59.61 -6.13 3.38
N PHE A 389 -58.34 -5.82 3.50
CA PHE A 389 -57.73 -4.61 2.95
C PHE A 389 -57.82 -4.59 1.42
N GLN A 390 -57.48 -5.69 0.72
CA GLN A 390 -57.62 -5.82 -0.73
C GLN A 390 -59.09 -5.71 -1.17
N ALA A 391 -60.03 -6.26 -0.39
CA ALA A 391 -61.45 -6.13 -0.69
C ALA A 391 -61.94 -4.68 -0.52
N GLN A 392 -61.44 -3.93 0.47
CA GLN A 392 -61.73 -2.53 0.62
C GLN A 392 -61.14 -1.68 -0.54
N GLU A 393 -59.90 -1.91 -0.90
CA GLU A 393 -59.28 -1.25 -2.08
C GLU A 393 -60.06 -1.50 -3.36
N ARG A 394 -60.46 -2.74 -3.62
CA ARG A 394 -61.31 -3.08 -4.78
C ARG A 394 -62.63 -2.33 -4.75
N LYS A 395 -63.31 -2.27 -3.59
CA LYS A 395 -64.55 -1.52 -3.43
C LYS A 395 -64.37 0.00 -3.62
N ALA A 396 -63.24 0.56 -3.18
CA ALA A 396 -62.89 1.97 -3.38
C ALA A 396 -62.53 2.32 -4.84
N ALA A 397 -61.96 1.36 -5.58
CA ALA A 397 -61.58 1.55 -6.98
C ALA A 397 -62.77 1.40 -7.94
N MET A 398 -63.82 0.66 -7.60
CA MET A 398 -65.00 0.44 -8.46
C MET A 398 -65.74 1.73 -8.85
N PRO A 399 -66.01 2.71 -7.96
CA PRO A 399 -66.68 3.97 -8.34
C PRO A 399 -65.86 4.80 -9.34
N GLN A 400 -64.55 4.76 -9.25
CA GLN A 400 -63.66 5.50 -10.16
C GLN A 400 -63.58 4.84 -11.54
N ALA A 401 -63.68 3.52 -11.61
CA ALA A 401 -63.72 2.78 -12.87
C ALA A 401 -65.06 3.00 -13.61
N GLU A 402 -66.23 3.04 -12.88
CA GLU A 402 -67.53 3.36 -13.45
C GLU A 402 -67.59 4.78 -13.97
N GLN A 403 -67.03 5.77 -13.25
CA GLN A 403 -66.96 7.16 -13.71
C GLN A 403 -66.08 7.30 -14.98
N LYS A 404 -64.95 6.56 -15.07
CA LYS A 404 -64.13 6.54 -16.29
C LYS A 404 -64.86 5.94 -17.48
N VAL A 405 -65.63 4.88 -17.30
CA VAL A 405 -66.41 4.24 -18.38
C VAL A 405 -67.56 5.13 -18.82
N GLN A 406 -68.23 5.87 -17.92
CA GLN A 406 -69.26 6.83 -18.28
C GLN A 406 -68.67 8.08 -18.98
N GLY A 407 -67.48 8.52 -18.64
CA GLY A 407 -66.77 9.59 -19.36
C GLY A 407 -66.32 9.25 -20.75
N LEU A 408 -66.10 7.96 -21.07
CA LEU A 408 -65.72 7.47 -22.38
C LEU A 408 -66.94 7.20 -23.32
N LYS A 409 -68.15 7.26 -22.80
CA LYS A 409 -69.39 7.10 -23.55
C LYS A 409 -70.08 8.44 -23.91
N LYS A 410 -69.47 9.57 -23.59
CA LYS A 410 -69.81 10.90 -24.08
C LYS A 410 -68.75 11.37 -25.09
#